data_9775a92a03477f875ffb2f34183a28d7
#
_entry.id   9775a92a03477f875ffb2f34183a28d7
#
_cell.length_a   1.000
_cell.length_b   1.000
_cell.length_c   1.000
_cell.angle_alpha   90.00
_cell.angle_beta   90.00
_cell.angle_gamma   90.00
#
_symmetry.space_group_name_H-M   'P 1'
#
loop_
_entity.id
_entity.type
_entity.pdbx_description
1 polymer ?
#
loop_
_entity_poly.entity_id
_entity_poly.type
_entity_poly.pdbx_seq_one_letter_code
_entity_poly.pdbx_strand_id
1 'polypeptide(L)'
;MRTIAGLSPITAAQAAGPLETSWAWCTVRGDDGYLAAMGRVLGDGGWYFHIADVATDPAHQRRGLGRAVMEDLIFRIDDEAPPKPYITLLGDPPGRSLYRSLGFVDSEPSLGMRLPR
;
A
#
# COMPACT_ATOMS: atom_id res chain seq x y z
N MET A 1 5.64 8.41 -9.12
CA MET A 1 4.54 8.45 -8.11
C MET A 1 5.05 8.56 -6.68
N ARG A 2 5.97 7.73 -6.25
CA ARG A 2 6.49 7.78 -4.86
C ARG A 2 7.00 9.17 -4.48
N THR A 3 7.87 9.76 -5.29
CA THR A 3 8.46 11.07 -5.01
C THR A 3 7.41 12.18 -4.97
N ILE A 4 6.49 12.18 -5.95
CA ILE A 4 5.42 13.18 -6.02
C ILE A 4 4.49 13.09 -4.82
N ALA A 5 4.22 11.90 -4.33
CA ALA A 5 3.36 11.66 -3.16
C ALA A 5 4.09 11.86 -1.82
N GLY A 6 5.35 12.28 -1.83
CA GLY A 6 6.13 12.51 -0.61
C GLY A 6 6.80 11.29 -0.02
N LEU A 7 6.81 10.17 -0.73
CA LEU A 7 7.54 8.98 -0.30
C LEU A 7 9.01 9.07 -0.71
N SER A 8 9.86 8.35 0.00
CA SER A 8 11.30 8.30 -0.32
C SER A 8 11.52 7.79 -1.74
N PRO A 9 12.40 8.44 -2.53
CA PRO A 9 12.71 7.96 -3.87
C PRO A 9 13.45 6.63 -3.83
N ILE A 10 13.27 5.83 -4.87
CA ILE A 10 14.01 4.58 -5.07
C ILE A 10 14.61 4.56 -6.48
N THR A 11 15.65 3.75 -6.66
CA THR A 11 16.31 3.61 -7.96
C THR A 11 15.52 2.68 -8.88
N ALA A 12 15.84 2.72 -10.18
CA ALA A 12 15.25 1.80 -11.15
C ALA A 12 15.54 0.33 -10.79
N ALA A 13 16.75 0.04 -10.32
CA ALA A 13 17.10 -1.31 -9.87
C ALA A 13 16.27 -1.76 -8.66
N GLN A 14 15.98 -0.85 -7.73
CA GLN A 14 15.13 -1.15 -6.59
C GLN A 14 13.66 -1.33 -6.99
N ALA A 15 13.20 -0.71 -8.07
CA ALA A 15 11.83 -0.81 -8.55
C ALA A 15 11.56 -2.10 -9.32
N ALA A 16 12.57 -2.67 -10.00
CA ALA A 16 12.41 -3.84 -10.85
C ALA A 16 11.84 -5.05 -10.11
N GLY A 17 12.38 -5.36 -8.93
CA GLY A 17 11.90 -6.46 -8.11
C GLY A 17 10.43 -6.32 -7.71
N PRO A 18 10.04 -5.21 -7.08
CA PRO A 18 8.64 -4.97 -6.72
C PRO A 18 7.66 -5.08 -7.89
N LEU A 19 8.03 -4.59 -9.07
CA LEU A 19 7.16 -4.68 -10.24
C LEU A 19 6.91 -6.12 -10.67
N GLU A 20 7.89 -7.01 -10.52
CA GLU A 20 7.77 -8.41 -10.92
C GLU A 20 7.23 -9.32 -9.82
N THR A 21 7.61 -9.06 -8.56
CA THR A 21 7.43 -10.02 -7.47
C THR A 21 6.42 -9.63 -6.40
N SER A 22 5.85 -8.44 -6.47
CA SER A 22 4.76 -8.09 -5.55
C SER A 22 3.59 -9.05 -5.73
N TRP A 23 2.99 -9.45 -4.62
CA TRP A 23 1.88 -10.39 -4.65
C TRP A 23 0.67 -9.82 -5.39
N ALA A 24 0.40 -8.52 -5.22
CA ALA A 24 -0.66 -7.81 -5.93
C ALA A 24 -0.33 -6.33 -6.08
N TRP A 25 -0.86 -5.72 -7.11
CA TRP A 25 -0.83 -4.28 -7.34
C TRP A 25 -2.23 -3.76 -7.55
N CYS A 26 -2.47 -2.52 -7.10
CA CYS A 26 -3.64 -1.74 -7.48
C CYS A 26 -3.16 -0.40 -8.03
N THR A 27 -3.62 -0.03 -9.21
CA THR A 27 -3.32 1.27 -9.81
C THR A 27 -4.61 1.92 -10.27
N VAL A 28 -4.69 3.23 -10.09
CA VAL A 28 -5.81 4.04 -10.56
C VAL A 28 -5.26 5.10 -11.49
N ARG A 29 -5.83 5.19 -12.69
CA ARG A 29 -5.46 6.23 -13.66
C ARG A 29 -6.51 7.32 -13.67
N GLY A 30 -6.04 8.57 -13.80
CA GLY A 30 -6.92 9.71 -13.99
C GLY A 30 -7.43 9.80 -15.43
N ASP A 31 -8.31 10.77 -15.69
CA ASP A 31 -8.87 11.01 -17.02
C ASP A 31 -7.80 11.39 -18.05
N ASP A 32 -6.68 11.93 -17.59
CA ASP A 32 -5.52 12.26 -18.41
C ASP A 32 -4.67 11.05 -18.78
N GLY A 33 -5.02 9.85 -18.29
CA GLY A 33 -4.28 8.61 -18.53
C GLY A 33 -3.07 8.42 -17.64
N TYR A 34 -2.70 9.41 -16.81
CA TYR A 34 -1.59 9.29 -15.89
C TYR A 34 -2.00 8.58 -14.60
N LEU A 35 -1.01 8.01 -13.91
CA LEU A 35 -1.23 7.31 -12.66
C LEU A 35 -1.67 8.29 -11.57
N ALA A 36 -2.86 8.11 -11.04
CA ALA A 36 -3.45 8.95 -10.00
C ALA A 36 -3.22 8.39 -8.59
N ALA A 37 -3.23 7.07 -8.44
CA ALA A 37 -3.01 6.41 -7.16
C ALA A 37 -2.47 5.00 -7.37
N MET A 38 -1.80 4.47 -6.37
CA MET A 38 -1.25 3.12 -6.41
C MET A 38 -1.12 2.54 -5.01
N GLY A 39 -0.94 1.24 -4.94
CA GLY A 39 -0.54 0.49 -3.77
C GLY A 39 -0.18 -0.93 -4.16
N ARG A 40 0.54 -1.62 -3.29
CA ARG A 40 0.92 -3.01 -3.54
C ARG A 40 0.90 -3.84 -2.28
N VAL A 41 0.91 -5.15 -2.46
CA VAL A 41 0.99 -6.12 -1.39
C VAL A 41 2.22 -6.99 -1.58
N LEU A 42 3.01 -7.12 -0.51
CA LEU A 42 4.02 -8.16 -0.38
C LEU A 42 3.42 -9.28 0.46
N GLY A 43 3.73 -10.52 0.15
CA GLY A 43 3.21 -11.60 0.97
C GLY A 43 3.68 -12.97 0.52
N ASP A 44 3.47 -13.94 1.39
CA ASP A 44 3.79 -15.34 1.13
C ASP A 44 2.65 -16.10 0.42
N GLY A 45 1.54 -15.42 0.18
CA GLY A 45 0.37 -16.02 -0.45
C GLY A 45 -0.48 -16.88 0.48
N GLY A 46 -0.01 -17.16 1.69
CA GLY A 46 -0.67 -18.04 2.63
C GLY A 46 -1.23 -17.36 3.85
N TRP A 47 -0.41 -16.57 4.52
CA TRP A 47 -0.82 -15.99 5.79
C TRP A 47 -0.39 -14.55 5.99
N TYR A 48 0.87 -14.20 5.72
CA TYR A 48 1.41 -12.86 6.02
C TYR A 48 1.38 -11.99 4.78
N PHE A 49 0.74 -10.83 4.90
CA PHE A 49 0.63 -9.83 3.84
C PHE A 49 0.98 -8.46 4.37
N HIS A 50 1.75 -7.71 3.62
CA HIS A 50 2.16 -6.36 3.99
C HIS A 50 1.80 -5.39 2.86
N ILE A 51 1.00 -4.37 3.18
CA ILE A 51 0.60 -3.35 2.22
C ILE A 51 1.66 -2.26 2.22
N ALA A 52 2.14 -1.89 1.05
CA ALA A 52 3.21 -0.93 0.86
C ALA A 52 2.95 -0.01 -0.33
N ASP A 53 3.67 1.10 -0.37
CA ASP A 53 3.69 2.04 -1.48
C ASP A 53 2.31 2.59 -1.84
N VAL A 54 1.44 2.76 -0.85
CA VAL A 54 0.15 3.41 -1.05
C VAL A 54 0.39 4.91 -1.22
N ALA A 55 0.09 5.41 -2.40
CA ALA A 55 0.36 6.79 -2.77
C ALA A 55 -0.73 7.33 -3.69
N THR A 56 -1.07 8.59 -3.51
CA THR A 56 -2.00 9.32 -4.37
C THR A 56 -1.32 10.58 -4.88
N ASP A 57 -1.40 10.82 -6.19
CA ASP A 57 -0.90 12.06 -6.78
C ASP A 57 -1.59 13.26 -6.09
N PRO A 58 -0.83 14.27 -5.66
CA PRO A 58 -1.41 15.44 -4.99
C PRO A 58 -2.55 16.11 -5.77
N ALA A 59 -2.48 16.11 -7.10
CA ALA A 59 -3.54 16.68 -7.94
C ALA A 59 -4.85 15.88 -7.87
N HIS A 60 -4.82 14.65 -7.38
CA HIS A 60 -5.96 13.74 -7.31
C HIS A 60 -6.37 13.40 -5.88
N GLN A 61 -5.80 14.07 -4.88
CA GLN A 61 -6.14 13.85 -3.48
C GLN A 61 -7.56 14.33 -3.16
N ARG A 62 -8.11 13.83 -2.05
CA ARG A 62 -9.47 14.14 -1.57
C ARG A 62 -10.59 13.64 -2.48
N ARG A 63 -10.31 12.63 -3.31
CA ARG A 63 -11.30 11.98 -4.17
C ARG A 63 -11.57 10.52 -3.74
N GLY A 64 -11.06 10.11 -2.58
CA GLY A 64 -11.24 8.75 -2.09
C GLY A 64 -10.40 7.69 -2.81
N LEU A 65 -9.36 8.07 -3.56
CA LEU A 65 -8.55 7.12 -4.31
C LEU A 65 -7.69 6.24 -3.41
N GLY A 66 -7.12 6.81 -2.34
CA GLY A 66 -6.37 6.03 -1.36
C GLY A 66 -7.23 4.95 -0.69
N ARG A 67 -8.45 5.30 -0.34
CA ARG A 67 -9.42 4.34 0.20
C ARG A 67 -9.76 3.26 -0.83
N ALA A 68 -10.00 3.62 -2.08
CA ALA A 68 -10.31 2.68 -3.13
C ALA A 68 -9.17 1.68 -3.36
N VAL A 69 -7.92 2.16 -3.36
CA VAL A 69 -6.74 1.31 -3.46
C VAL A 69 -6.68 0.33 -2.29
N MET A 70 -6.82 0.83 -1.07
CA MET A 70 -6.77 -0.01 0.14
C MET A 70 -7.88 -1.06 0.15
N GLU A 71 -9.10 -0.66 -0.17
CA GLU A 71 -10.24 -1.58 -0.22
C GLU A 71 -10.03 -2.69 -1.27
N ASP A 72 -9.50 -2.35 -2.44
CA ASP A 72 -9.18 -3.33 -3.48
C ASP A 72 -8.11 -4.32 -3.01
N LEU A 73 -7.03 -3.83 -2.41
CA LEU A 73 -5.96 -4.69 -1.92
C LEU A 73 -6.43 -5.62 -0.80
N ILE A 74 -7.18 -5.09 0.15
CA ILE A 74 -7.73 -5.89 1.24
C ILE A 74 -8.70 -6.95 0.69
N PHE A 75 -9.56 -6.57 -0.24
CA PHE A 75 -10.48 -7.49 -0.89
C PHE A 75 -9.73 -8.65 -1.56
N ARG A 76 -8.67 -8.36 -2.28
CA ARG A 76 -7.87 -9.40 -2.95
C ARG A 76 -7.23 -10.36 -1.95
N ILE A 77 -6.73 -9.84 -0.84
CA ILE A 77 -6.17 -10.68 0.22
C ILE A 77 -7.25 -11.59 0.79
N ASP A 78 -8.38 -11.03 1.15
CA ASP A 78 -9.48 -11.81 1.74
C ASP A 78 -10.05 -12.85 0.78
N ASP A 79 -10.07 -12.54 -0.52
CA ASP A 79 -10.63 -13.42 -1.55
C ASP A 79 -9.69 -14.59 -1.88
N GLU A 80 -8.38 -14.33 -1.95
CA GLU A 80 -7.39 -15.28 -2.47
C GLU A 80 -6.62 -16.03 -1.38
N ALA A 81 -6.44 -15.44 -0.20
CA ALA A 81 -5.70 -16.06 0.90
C ALA A 81 -6.57 -17.07 1.65
N PRO A 82 -5.95 -18.08 2.28
CA PRO A 82 -6.64 -18.90 3.29
C PRO A 82 -7.25 -18.04 4.39
N PRO A 83 -8.25 -18.56 5.14
CA PRO A 83 -8.92 -17.76 6.17
C PRO A 83 -7.99 -17.16 7.21
N LYS A 84 -8.35 -15.96 7.69
CA LYS A 84 -7.64 -15.20 8.72
C LYS A 84 -6.22 -14.79 8.30
N PRO A 85 -6.05 -14.08 7.19
CA PRO A 85 -4.75 -13.55 6.82
C PRO A 85 -4.27 -12.53 7.86
N TYR A 86 -2.95 -12.46 8.04
CA TYR A 86 -2.32 -11.44 8.87
C TYR A 86 -1.87 -10.29 7.98
N ILE A 87 -2.56 -9.14 8.09
CA ILE A 87 -2.35 -7.99 7.20
C ILE A 87 -1.70 -6.86 8.01
N THR A 88 -0.53 -6.41 7.58
CA THR A 88 0.21 -5.32 8.22
C THR A 88 0.51 -4.20 7.24
N LEU A 89 0.83 -3.03 7.78
CA LEU A 89 1.42 -1.92 7.05
C LEU A 89 2.21 -1.05 8.02
N LEU A 90 3.09 -0.20 7.47
CA LEU A 90 3.72 0.86 8.25
C LEU A 90 2.97 2.16 7.94
N GLY A 91 2.25 2.67 8.93
CA GLY A 91 1.39 3.84 8.76
C GLY A 91 2.15 5.15 8.91
N ASP A 92 2.49 5.79 7.80
CA ASP A 92 3.03 7.15 7.83
C ASP A 92 1.94 8.13 8.28
N PRO A 93 2.32 9.23 8.97
CA PRO A 93 1.34 10.14 9.55
C PRO A 93 0.20 10.56 8.63
N PRO A 94 0.43 10.93 7.35
CA PRO A 94 -0.67 11.36 6.48
C PRO A 94 -1.73 10.30 6.21
N GLY A 95 -1.36 9.02 6.26
CA GLY A 95 -2.29 7.91 5.95
C GLY A 95 -2.99 7.31 7.15
N ARG A 96 -2.57 7.61 8.36
CA ARG A 96 -3.03 6.93 9.58
C ARG A 96 -4.54 7.02 9.79
N SER A 97 -5.12 8.18 9.55
CA SER A 97 -6.57 8.38 9.70
C SER A 97 -7.36 7.44 8.78
N LEU A 98 -6.94 7.33 7.52
CA LEU A 98 -7.55 6.41 6.57
C LEU A 98 -7.41 4.96 7.04
N TYR A 99 -6.21 4.55 7.43
CA TYR A 99 -5.98 3.17 7.85
C TYR A 99 -6.83 2.79 9.07
N ARG A 100 -6.91 3.66 10.07
CA ARG A 100 -7.77 3.45 11.23
C ARG A 100 -9.25 3.35 10.85
N SER A 101 -9.69 4.17 9.90
CA SER A 101 -11.07 4.11 9.41
C SER A 101 -11.39 2.80 8.70
N LEU A 102 -10.38 2.10 8.18
CA LEU A 102 -10.52 0.79 7.54
C LEU A 102 -10.41 -0.37 8.54
N GLY A 103 -10.18 -0.08 9.81
CA GLY A 103 -10.11 -1.10 10.85
C GLY A 103 -8.69 -1.47 11.29
N PHE A 104 -7.66 -0.85 10.73
CA PHE A 104 -6.30 -1.07 11.22
C PHE A 104 -6.14 -0.50 12.62
N VAL A 105 -5.46 -1.23 13.47
CA VAL A 105 -5.14 -0.82 14.84
C VAL A 105 -3.63 -0.73 15.00
N ASP A 106 -3.20 0.01 16.01
CA ASP A 106 -1.78 0.10 16.32
C ASP A 106 -1.24 -1.29 16.67
N SER A 107 -0.04 -1.59 16.19
CA SER A 107 0.53 -2.94 16.32
C SER A 107 1.08 -3.26 17.72
N GLU A 108 0.96 -2.36 18.68
CA GLU A 108 1.48 -2.56 20.02
C GLU A 108 1.01 -3.87 20.65
N PRO A 109 1.85 -4.54 21.43
CA PRO A 109 3.21 -4.12 21.85
C PRO A 109 4.30 -4.31 20.77
N SER A 110 3.98 -4.85 19.60
CA SER A 110 4.94 -5.00 18.52
C SER A 110 5.08 -3.69 17.75
N LEU A 111 6.30 -3.18 17.61
CA LEU A 111 6.58 -1.95 16.89
C LEU A 111 7.07 -2.24 15.49
N GLY A 112 6.64 -1.43 14.52
CA GLY A 112 7.29 -1.38 13.22
C GLY A 112 8.71 -0.85 13.38
N MET A 113 9.68 -1.60 12.88
CA MET A 113 11.11 -1.24 13.00
C MET A 113 11.76 -1.34 11.63
N ARG A 114 12.75 -0.49 11.40
CA ARG A 114 13.55 -0.52 10.17
C ARG A 114 15.03 -0.51 10.51
N LEU A 115 15.81 -1.09 9.64
CA LEU A 115 17.27 -1.03 9.77
C LEU A 115 17.79 0.10 8.88
N PRO A 116 18.37 1.16 9.45
CA PRO A 116 18.93 2.26 8.65
C PRO A 116 20.08 1.76 7.75
N ARG A 117 20.14 2.31 6.54
CA ARG A 117 21.17 1.96 5.57
C ARG A 117 21.77 3.22 4.94
#